data_8c40e2d936034bd04060ea9f1bf95dfd
#
_entry.id   8c40e2d936034bd04060ea9f1bf95dfd
#
_cell.length_a   1.000
_cell.length_b   1.000
_cell.length_c   1.000
_cell.angle_alpha   90.00
_cell.angle_beta   90.00
_cell.angle_gamma   90.00
#
_symmetry.space_group_name_H-M   'P 1'
#
loop_
_entity.id
_entity.type
_entity.pdbx_description
1 polymer ?
#
loop_
_entity_poly.entity_id
_entity_poly.type
_entity_poly.pdbx_seq_one_letter_code
_entity_poly.pdbx_strand_id
1 'polypeptide(L)'
;MSAAVISLGNNVHIFARPHRRQELTWLFETVLQCGPVATVKHPGIAEPMLVVRFPGGGALSVEFVDDAPDDDRPRLGTWLELRADDPAGVMRAAREAGVREVQHPGHPYYFMAPGGQVFTIAPAS
;
A
#
# COMPACT_ATOMS: atom_id res chain seq x y z
N MET A 1 38.70 -9.33 2.46
CA MET A 1 37.48 -8.96 3.19
C MET A 1 36.48 -8.40 2.23
N SER A 2 35.29 -8.96 2.21
CA SER A 2 34.26 -8.48 1.31
C SER A 2 33.42 -7.40 1.98
N ALA A 3 32.96 -6.43 1.19
CA ALA A 3 32.00 -5.45 1.65
C ALA A 3 30.64 -6.10 1.85
N ALA A 4 29.85 -5.56 2.78
CA ALA A 4 28.48 -6.00 2.97
C ALA A 4 27.68 -5.66 1.71
N VAL A 5 26.84 -6.58 1.27
CA VAL A 5 25.94 -6.36 0.14
C VAL A 5 24.58 -6.00 0.71
N ILE A 6 24.09 -4.83 0.36
CA ILE A 6 22.81 -4.31 0.84
C ILE A 6 21.79 -4.45 -0.26
N SER A 7 20.59 -4.92 0.10
CA SER A 7 19.47 -5.01 -0.83
C SER A 7 18.22 -4.45 -0.17
N LEU A 8 17.26 -4.09 -1.00
CA LEU A 8 15.95 -3.68 -0.50
C LEU A 8 15.19 -4.94 -0.08
N GLY A 9 14.67 -4.94 1.14
CA GLY A 9 13.83 -6.04 1.62
C GLY A 9 12.45 -6.02 0.98
N ASN A 10 11.68 -7.07 1.25
CA ASN A 10 10.33 -7.21 0.69
C ASN A 10 9.22 -6.93 1.71
N ASN A 11 9.56 -6.19 2.76
CA ASN A 11 8.58 -5.72 3.73
C ASN A 11 8.55 -4.20 3.73
N VAL A 12 7.36 -3.64 3.81
CA VAL A 12 7.14 -2.20 3.88
C VAL A 12 6.27 -1.91 5.10
N HIS A 13 6.60 -0.84 5.81
CA HIS A 13 5.82 -0.39 6.95
C HIS A 13 5.39 1.05 6.72
N ILE A 14 4.08 1.30 6.77
CA ILE A 14 3.54 2.64 6.63
C ILE A 14 2.73 2.99 7.88
N PHE A 15 2.45 4.28 8.02
CA PHE A 15 1.68 4.81 9.14
C PHE A 15 0.40 5.44 8.60
N ALA A 16 -0.70 5.29 9.34
CA ALA A 16 -1.96 5.91 9.00
C ALA A 16 -2.70 6.28 10.28
N ARG A 17 -3.67 7.17 10.15
CA ARG A 17 -4.54 7.48 11.29
C ARG A 17 -5.54 6.37 11.53
N PRO A 18 -5.96 6.15 12.79
CA PRO A 18 -6.87 5.03 13.13
C PRO A 18 -8.15 4.99 12.32
N HIS A 19 -8.71 6.14 11.93
CA HIS A 19 -9.96 6.19 11.18
C HIS A 19 -9.83 5.68 9.74
N ARG A 20 -8.60 5.46 9.27
CA ARG A 20 -8.36 4.93 7.92
C ARG A 20 -8.38 3.41 7.85
N ARG A 21 -8.49 2.71 8.98
CA ARG A 21 -8.41 1.25 9.03
C ARG A 21 -9.39 0.57 8.07
N GLN A 22 -10.66 0.95 8.12
CA GLN A 22 -11.68 0.31 7.28
C GLN A 22 -11.45 0.58 5.81
N GLU A 23 -11.09 1.81 5.46
CA GLU A 23 -10.82 2.18 4.07
C GLU A 23 -9.61 1.43 3.50
N LEU A 24 -8.55 1.27 4.30
CA LEU A 24 -7.36 0.54 3.87
C LEU A 24 -7.64 -0.96 3.76
N THR A 25 -8.39 -1.52 4.69
CA THR A 25 -8.84 -2.91 4.60
C THR A 25 -9.62 -3.14 3.31
N TRP A 26 -10.57 -2.26 3.01
CA TRP A 26 -11.35 -2.31 1.79
C TRP A 26 -10.47 -2.25 0.54
N LEU A 27 -9.48 -1.34 0.53
CA LEU A 27 -8.58 -1.22 -0.60
C LEU A 27 -7.86 -2.53 -0.88
N PHE A 28 -7.24 -3.12 0.13
CA PHE A 28 -6.41 -4.30 -0.07
C PHE A 28 -7.24 -5.58 -0.25
N GLU A 29 -8.33 -5.75 0.48
CA GLU A 29 -9.14 -6.96 0.39
C GLU A 29 -10.09 -6.94 -0.81
N THR A 30 -10.80 -5.84 -1.01
CA THR A 30 -11.88 -5.77 -2.00
C THR A 30 -11.39 -5.26 -3.34
N VAL A 31 -10.72 -4.11 -3.37
CA VAL A 31 -10.31 -3.49 -4.63
C VAL A 31 -9.15 -4.23 -5.27
N LEU A 32 -8.08 -4.45 -4.50
CA LEU A 32 -6.85 -5.08 -5.01
C LEU A 32 -6.88 -6.60 -4.88
N GLN A 33 -7.85 -7.15 -4.17
CA GLN A 33 -8.06 -8.60 -4.02
C GLN A 33 -6.81 -9.34 -3.55
N CYS A 34 -6.15 -8.77 -2.53
CA CYS A 34 -4.93 -9.37 -1.97
C CYS A 34 -5.21 -10.51 -0.99
N GLY A 35 -6.48 -10.86 -0.77
CA GLY A 35 -6.87 -11.84 0.24
C GLY A 35 -7.10 -11.18 1.60
N PRO A 36 -7.50 -11.97 2.60
CA PRO A 36 -7.80 -11.41 3.92
C PRO A 36 -6.56 -10.74 4.53
N VAL A 37 -6.75 -9.55 5.10
CA VAL A 37 -5.69 -8.89 5.85
C VAL A 37 -5.64 -9.47 7.26
N ALA A 38 -4.45 -9.46 7.86
CA ALA A 38 -4.26 -9.87 9.23
C ALA A 38 -4.28 -8.67 10.16
N THR A 39 -4.68 -8.89 11.39
CA THR A 39 -4.61 -7.91 12.47
C THR A 39 -3.61 -8.42 13.49
N VAL A 40 -2.55 -7.67 13.73
CA VAL A 40 -1.45 -8.13 14.57
C VAL A 40 -1.23 -7.14 15.71
N LYS A 41 -1.42 -7.62 16.93
CA LYS A 41 -1.10 -6.84 18.13
C LYS A 41 0.40 -6.98 18.43
N HIS A 42 1.07 -5.87 18.58
CA HIS A 42 2.49 -5.85 18.88
C HIS A 42 2.72 -5.10 20.19
N PRO A 43 3.62 -5.59 21.07
CA PRO A 43 3.95 -4.86 22.29
C PRO A 43 4.46 -3.46 21.98
N GLY A 44 3.99 -2.48 22.74
CA GLY A 44 4.43 -1.10 22.59
C GLY A 44 3.65 -0.27 21.60
N ILE A 45 2.72 -0.86 20.84
CA ILE A 45 1.82 -0.08 19.96
C ILE A 45 0.42 -0.02 20.56
N ALA A 46 -0.27 1.12 20.33
CA ALA A 46 -1.57 1.36 20.95
C ALA A 46 -2.68 0.52 20.33
N GLU A 47 -2.65 0.34 19.01
CA GLU A 47 -3.68 -0.39 18.27
C GLU A 47 -3.06 -1.49 17.43
N PRO A 48 -3.81 -2.58 17.16
CA PRO A 48 -3.30 -3.65 16.29
C PRO A 48 -2.95 -3.13 14.90
N MET A 49 -1.86 -3.64 14.36
CA MET A 49 -1.46 -3.33 12.98
C MET A 49 -2.29 -4.10 11.98
N LEU A 50 -2.48 -3.50 10.82
CA LEU A 50 -3.01 -4.19 9.65
C LEU A 50 -1.82 -4.77 8.89
N VAL A 51 -1.89 -6.04 8.52
CA VAL A 51 -0.81 -6.68 7.75
C VAL A 51 -1.39 -7.29 6.49
N VAL A 52 -0.84 -6.85 5.36
CA VAL A 52 -1.21 -7.35 4.03
C VAL A 52 -0.08 -8.23 3.54
N ARG A 53 -0.37 -9.51 3.32
CA ARG A 53 0.58 -10.42 2.66
C ARG A 53 0.12 -10.60 1.23
N PHE A 54 0.93 -10.10 0.30
CA PHE A 54 0.55 -10.11 -1.11
C PHE A 54 0.69 -11.52 -1.68
N PRO A 55 -0.29 -11.98 -2.49
CA PRO A 55 -0.23 -13.33 -3.06
C PRO A 55 1.04 -13.60 -3.86
N GLY A 56 1.57 -12.58 -4.53
CA GLY A 56 2.79 -12.70 -5.32
C GLY A 56 4.07 -12.51 -4.53
N GLY A 57 3.99 -12.31 -3.22
CA GLY A 57 5.15 -12.11 -2.34
C GLY A 57 5.23 -10.70 -1.78
N GLY A 58 5.94 -10.58 -0.68
CA GLY A 58 6.07 -9.31 0.03
C GLY A 58 4.94 -9.07 1.01
N ALA A 59 5.18 -8.14 1.92
CA ALA A 59 4.19 -7.77 2.92
C ALA A 59 4.24 -6.28 3.20
N LEU A 60 3.08 -5.73 3.55
CA LEU A 60 2.96 -4.34 3.95
C LEU A 60 2.21 -4.32 5.28
N SER A 61 2.77 -3.62 6.26
CA SER A 61 2.10 -3.41 7.52
C SER A 61 1.72 -1.94 7.68
N VAL A 62 0.57 -1.70 8.30
CA VAL A 62 0.11 -0.36 8.62
C VAL A 62 0.00 -0.22 10.12
N GLU A 63 0.74 0.71 10.66
CA GLU A 63 0.65 1.06 12.07
C GLU A 63 -0.25 2.28 12.21
N PHE A 64 -1.24 2.20 13.10
CA PHE A 64 -2.22 3.27 13.26
C PHE A 64 -1.83 4.15 14.44
N VAL A 65 -1.54 5.41 14.14
CA VAL A 65 -1.10 6.40 15.13
C VAL A 65 -1.81 7.73 14.89
N ASP A 66 -2.08 8.45 15.97
CA ASP A 66 -2.88 9.67 15.91
C ASP A 66 -2.20 10.84 15.19
N ASP A 67 -0.88 10.81 15.10
CA ASP A 67 -0.10 11.89 14.46
C ASP A 67 0.42 11.52 13.09
N ALA A 68 -0.04 10.42 12.49
CA ALA A 68 0.34 10.08 11.14
C ALA A 68 -0.14 11.14 10.16
N PRO A 69 0.63 11.42 9.09
CA PRO A 69 0.13 12.25 8.00
C PRO A 69 -1.17 11.68 7.45
N ASP A 70 -2.13 12.57 7.16
CA ASP A 70 -3.43 12.15 6.65
C ASP A 70 -3.87 13.15 5.59
N ASP A 71 -3.45 12.88 4.36
CA ASP A 71 -3.63 13.79 3.24
C ASP A 71 -4.88 13.44 2.45
N ASP A 72 -5.58 14.45 1.94
CA ASP A 72 -6.71 14.28 1.03
C ASP A 72 -6.28 14.36 -0.43
N ARG A 73 -4.98 14.41 -0.67
CA ARG A 73 -4.38 14.41 -2.00
C ARG A 73 -3.10 13.59 -1.97
N PRO A 74 -2.58 13.20 -3.16
CA PRO A 74 -1.39 12.33 -3.21
C PRO A 74 -0.19 12.93 -2.50
N ARG A 75 0.41 12.14 -1.62
CA ARG A 75 1.67 12.50 -0.97
C ARG A 75 2.81 12.11 -1.90
N LEU A 76 3.47 13.09 -2.48
CA LEU A 76 4.44 12.86 -3.55
C LEU A 76 5.86 12.62 -3.04
N GLY A 77 6.05 12.52 -1.72
CA GLY A 77 7.38 12.27 -1.14
C GLY A 77 7.88 10.86 -1.39
N THR A 78 6.98 9.90 -1.58
CA THR A 78 7.33 8.49 -1.77
C THR A 78 6.20 7.79 -2.51
N TRP A 79 6.54 6.86 -3.39
CA TRP A 79 5.57 5.92 -3.93
C TRP A 79 6.09 4.50 -3.76
N LEU A 80 5.17 3.55 -3.68
CA LEU A 80 5.49 2.14 -3.50
C LEU A 80 5.04 1.36 -4.73
N GLU A 81 5.87 0.41 -5.14
CA GLU A 81 5.57 -0.42 -6.32
C GLU A 81 4.88 -1.70 -5.91
N LEU A 82 3.74 -1.96 -6.53
CA LEU A 82 3.08 -3.25 -6.52
C LEU A 82 3.24 -3.88 -7.89
N ARG A 83 3.23 -5.20 -7.97
CA ARG A 83 3.35 -5.91 -9.24
C ARG A 83 2.10 -6.74 -9.47
N ALA A 84 1.69 -6.84 -10.72
CA ALA A 84 0.51 -7.61 -11.10
C ALA A 84 0.67 -8.16 -12.50
N ASP A 85 0.02 -9.29 -12.77
CA ASP A 85 0.01 -9.88 -14.09
C ASP A 85 -0.71 -8.99 -15.10
N ASP A 86 -1.73 -8.27 -14.63
CA ASP A 86 -2.53 -7.39 -15.47
C ASP A 86 -2.66 -6.00 -14.83
N PRO A 87 -1.62 -5.15 -14.95
CA PRO A 87 -1.67 -3.82 -14.35
C PRO A 87 -2.85 -2.97 -14.80
N ALA A 88 -3.20 -3.04 -16.09
CA ALA A 88 -4.34 -2.28 -16.62
C ALA A 88 -5.65 -2.73 -15.99
N GLY A 89 -5.82 -4.03 -15.78
CA GLY A 89 -7.00 -4.57 -15.12
C GLY A 89 -7.11 -4.15 -13.66
N VAL A 90 -5.98 -4.14 -12.94
CA VAL A 90 -5.96 -3.67 -11.56
C VAL A 90 -6.36 -2.20 -11.48
N MET A 91 -5.79 -1.37 -12.37
CA MET A 91 -6.14 0.06 -12.39
C MET A 91 -7.59 0.29 -12.80
N ARG A 92 -8.13 -0.53 -13.70
CA ARG A 92 -9.55 -0.44 -14.06
C ARG A 92 -10.43 -0.73 -12.85
N ALA A 93 -10.12 -1.79 -12.10
CA ALA A 93 -10.87 -2.13 -10.89
C ALA A 93 -10.77 -1.01 -9.84
N ALA A 94 -9.59 -0.45 -9.65
CA ALA A 94 -9.39 0.66 -8.73
C ALA A 94 -10.22 1.88 -9.14
N ARG A 95 -10.20 2.22 -10.43
CA ARG A 95 -10.94 3.35 -10.97
C ARG A 95 -12.45 3.15 -10.81
N GLU A 96 -12.94 1.94 -11.10
CA GLU A 96 -14.36 1.61 -10.95
C GLU A 96 -14.80 1.65 -9.49
N ALA A 97 -13.90 1.34 -8.57
CA ALA A 97 -14.18 1.39 -7.14
C ALA A 97 -14.11 2.80 -6.56
N GLY A 98 -13.71 3.79 -7.36
CA GLY A 98 -13.60 5.18 -6.91
C GLY A 98 -12.26 5.51 -6.26
N VAL A 99 -11.26 4.66 -6.40
CA VAL A 99 -9.90 4.95 -5.93
C VAL A 99 -9.32 6.05 -6.80
N ARG A 100 -8.71 7.04 -6.15
CA ARG A 100 -8.21 8.22 -6.85
C ARG A 100 -6.96 7.89 -7.65
N GLU A 101 -7.00 8.19 -8.93
CA GLU A 101 -5.87 8.01 -9.83
C GLU A 101 -4.91 9.18 -9.69
N VAL A 102 -3.60 8.91 -9.81
CA VAL A 102 -2.56 9.92 -9.70
C VAL A 102 -1.87 10.06 -11.05
N GLN A 103 -1.72 11.29 -11.51
CA GLN A 103 -1.01 11.58 -12.76
C GLN A 103 0.48 11.69 -12.49
N HIS A 104 1.27 10.89 -13.20
CA HIS A 104 2.72 10.94 -13.10
C HIS A 104 3.32 10.75 -14.50
N PRO A 105 4.28 11.59 -14.90
CA PRO A 105 4.91 11.45 -16.22
C PRO A 105 5.57 10.08 -16.39
N GLY A 106 5.34 9.46 -17.52
CA GLY A 106 5.97 8.22 -17.90
C GLY A 106 5.33 6.94 -17.39
N HIS A 107 4.34 7.03 -16.48
CA HIS A 107 3.66 5.87 -15.93
C HIS A 107 2.17 6.11 -15.82
N PRO A 108 1.33 5.22 -16.40
CA PRO A 108 -0.12 5.41 -16.36
C PRO A 108 -0.81 4.81 -15.14
N TYR A 109 -0.10 4.05 -14.30
CA TYR A 109 -0.73 3.22 -13.28
C TYR A 109 -0.34 3.63 -11.87
N TYR A 110 -0.71 4.85 -11.48
CA TYR A 110 -0.53 5.35 -10.13
C TYR A 110 -1.88 5.64 -9.49
N PHE A 111 -2.03 5.27 -8.22
CA PHE A 111 -3.24 5.60 -7.48
C PHE A 111 -2.88 6.01 -6.05
N MET A 112 -3.83 6.66 -5.40
CA MET A 112 -3.69 7.12 -4.01
C MET A 112 -4.53 6.23 -3.10
N ALA A 113 -3.87 5.63 -2.11
CA ALA A 113 -4.57 4.93 -1.04
C ALA A 113 -5.20 5.95 -0.07
N PRO A 114 -6.24 5.54 0.67
CA PRO A 114 -6.78 6.39 1.73
C PRO A 114 -5.69 6.86 2.69
N GLY A 115 -5.61 8.16 2.91
CA GLY A 115 -4.58 8.77 3.75
C GLY A 115 -3.44 9.39 2.97
N GLY A 116 -3.32 9.13 1.65
CA GLY A 116 -2.41 9.86 0.78
C GLY A 116 -1.24 9.06 0.21
N GLN A 117 -1.01 7.82 0.67
CA GLN A 117 0.10 7.02 0.15
C GLN A 117 -0.10 6.69 -1.32
N VAL A 118 0.91 6.96 -2.12
CA VAL A 118 0.86 6.68 -3.57
C VAL A 118 1.44 5.30 -3.85
N PHE A 119 0.73 4.54 -4.69
CA PHE A 119 1.18 3.25 -5.21
C PHE A 119 1.24 3.29 -6.72
N THR A 120 2.18 2.55 -7.29
CA THR A 120 2.19 2.25 -8.72
C THR A 120 2.02 0.76 -8.94
N ILE A 121 1.46 0.39 -10.09
CA ILE A 121 1.33 -1.01 -10.47
C ILE A 121 2.25 -1.25 -11.66
N ALA A 122 3.16 -2.21 -11.49
CA ALA A 122 4.10 -2.62 -12.53
C ALA A 122 3.81 -4.05 -12.98
N PRO A 123 4.23 -4.43 -14.18
CA PRO A 123 4.12 -5.83 -14.61
C PRO A 123 4.88 -6.77 -13.69
N ALA A 124 4.37 -8.00 -13.54
CA ALA A 124 5.00 -9.00 -12.67
C ALA A 124 6.35 -9.49 -13.23
N SER A 125 6.56 -9.36 -14.51
CA SER A 125 7.83 -9.78 -15.13
C SER A 125 8.14 -8.97 -16.38
#